data_75161e0d70406678c68b15f8f21b57fc
#
_entry.id   75161e0d70406678c68b15f8f21b57fc
#
_cell.length_a   1.000
_cell.length_b   1.000
_cell.length_c   1.000
_cell.angle_alpha   90.00
_cell.angle_beta   90.00
_cell.angle_gamma   90.00
#
_symmetry.space_group_name_H-M   'P 1'
#
loop_
_entity.id
_entity.type
_entity.pdbx_description
1 polymer ?
#
loop_
_entity_poly.entity_id
_entity_poly.type
_entity_poly.pdbx_seq_one_letter_code
_entity_poly.pdbx_strand_id
1 'polypeptide(L)'
;MEGVIVTDGYGFAVTDRKGRFVFDMRDDAEFVHIVTPSGYVADWTSGVPAFYRHATGRNRFDFQLQKTAPGEDYHIIAVSDPQTHTDAHFAEFAAEPLEDMAQTAKGFDGAAVGLVLGDISWDRIEILDMYRKAIVGVGIPFYPVVGNHDNQAHMKGDSQASAAYRSKMGPENYAFCLGKDVVIVLDNIIYGTDFKCTIGYTEEVIAWVENLMPLLPSDACLYIAQHSPLSHEGSSLVNQDKLLFILKGRNVNFLSGHTHVNGNEVISSDIFSHNVAAICGAWWDTKHCKDGTPRGYKVLSNAGGDLSWYYKPVGYPRHHIAETSVLGPDSEYPGAIVVNVWDWDPLWKVEWAEDGVAKGQMKQVSVVSPVFASEIKAAYDSYGKEVPRWKSPKPSPHNFIAIPSPSSKTVTISIETRFGQKWTTLISL
;
A
#
# COMPACT_ATOMS: atom_id res chain seq x y z
N MET A 1 -14.78 6.57 -27.54
CA MET A 1 -15.59 5.75 -26.60
C MET A 1 -16.56 6.69 -25.91
N GLU A 2 -17.81 6.31 -25.72
CA GLU A 2 -18.81 7.05 -24.93
C GLU A 2 -18.62 6.78 -23.45
N GLY A 3 -18.92 7.77 -22.60
CA GLY A 3 -19.01 7.59 -21.16
C GLY A 3 -17.67 7.66 -20.39
N VAL A 4 -16.57 8.03 -21.03
CA VAL A 4 -15.28 8.19 -20.35
C VAL A 4 -15.27 9.52 -19.61
N ILE A 5 -14.98 9.49 -18.31
CA ILE A 5 -14.83 10.66 -17.46
C ILE A 5 -13.47 11.30 -17.76
N VAL A 6 -13.46 12.61 -17.97
CA VAL A 6 -12.26 13.43 -18.23
C VAL A 6 -12.24 14.56 -17.21
N THR A 7 -11.08 14.92 -16.70
CA THR A 7 -10.91 16.00 -15.72
C THR A 7 -9.59 16.74 -15.95
N ASP A 8 -9.55 17.99 -15.52
CA ASP A 8 -8.34 18.81 -15.43
C ASP A 8 -7.78 18.89 -13.99
N GLY A 9 -8.28 18.03 -13.10
CA GLY A 9 -7.99 18.06 -11.66
C GLY A 9 -8.97 18.92 -10.85
N TYR A 10 -9.92 19.60 -11.52
CA TYR A 10 -10.91 20.46 -10.88
C TYR A 10 -12.33 20.18 -11.40
N GLY A 11 -12.53 20.33 -12.71
CA GLY A 11 -13.79 20.09 -13.37
C GLY A 11 -13.85 18.73 -14.06
N PHE A 12 -15.06 18.34 -14.48
CA PHE A 12 -15.28 17.05 -15.13
C PHE A 12 -16.10 17.21 -16.42
N ALA A 13 -15.80 16.39 -17.40
CA ALA A 13 -16.64 16.16 -18.58
C ALA A 13 -16.76 14.66 -18.82
N VAL A 14 -17.80 14.27 -19.56
CA VAL A 14 -18.01 12.88 -20.00
C VAL A 14 -18.03 12.85 -21.52
N THR A 15 -17.33 11.90 -22.13
CA THR A 15 -17.25 11.78 -23.56
C THR A 15 -18.58 11.39 -24.20
N ASP A 16 -18.90 11.99 -25.36
CA ASP A 16 -20.07 11.69 -26.19
C ASP A 16 -19.93 10.33 -26.93
N ARG A 17 -20.96 9.95 -27.70
CA ARG A 17 -20.99 8.72 -28.53
C ARG A 17 -19.83 8.61 -29.51
N LYS A 18 -19.19 9.73 -29.88
CA LYS A 18 -18.01 9.77 -30.74
C LYS A 18 -16.70 9.79 -29.99
N GLY A 19 -16.76 9.70 -28.66
CA GLY A 19 -15.60 9.78 -27.77
C GLY A 19 -15.03 11.19 -27.63
N ARG A 20 -15.84 12.23 -27.87
CA ARG A 20 -15.41 13.64 -27.79
C ARG A 20 -15.90 14.25 -26.48
N PHE A 21 -15.11 15.13 -25.92
CA PHE A 21 -15.44 15.92 -24.75
C PHE A 21 -15.10 17.39 -24.97
N VAL A 22 -15.76 18.25 -24.23
CA VAL A 22 -15.47 19.69 -24.12
C VAL A 22 -15.75 20.10 -22.69
N PHE A 23 -14.87 20.87 -22.08
CA PHE A 23 -15.08 21.53 -20.80
C PHE A 23 -14.21 22.77 -20.70
N ASP A 24 -14.59 23.69 -19.81
CA ASP A 24 -13.82 24.90 -19.53
C ASP A 24 -12.67 24.50 -18.58
N MET A 25 -11.48 24.37 -19.14
CA MET A 25 -10.26 24.02 -18.40
C MET A 25 -9.78 25.24 -17.61
N ARG A 26 -9.36 25.01 -16.36
CA ARG A 26 -8.74 26.08 -15.57
C ARG A 26 -7.37 26.47 -16.14
N ASP A 27 -7.05 27.77 -16.05
CA ASP A 27 -5.79 28.31 -16.55
C ASP A 27 -4.55 27.76 -15.83
N ASP A 28 -4.70 27.34 -14.58
CA ASP A 28 -3.67 26.75 -13.73
C ASP A 28 -3.62 25.21 -13.75
N ALA A 29 -4.48 24.57 -14.54
CA ALA A 29 -4.45 23.13 -14.70
C ALA A 29 -3.14 22.66 -15.34
N GLU A 30 -2.45 21.75 -14.66
CA GLU A 30 -1.18 21.18 -15.15
C GLU A 30 -1.42 19.99 -16.08
N PHE A 31 -2.49 19.23 -15.84
CA PHE A 31 -2.84 18.03 -16.57
C PHE A 31 -4.31 18.02 -17.00
N VAL A 32 -4.57 17.31 -18.11
CA VAL A 32 -5.89 16.75 -18.42
C VAL A 32 -5.75 15.24 -18.40
N HIS A 33 -6.60 14.55 -17.67
CA HIS A 33 -6.53 13.10 -17.54
C HIS A 33 -7.91 12.44 -17.56
N ILE A 34 -7.92 11.14 -17.82
CA ILE A 34 -9.13 10.34 -17.89
C ILE A 34 -9.22 9.40 -16.69
N VAL A 35 -10.45 9.11 -16.26
CA VAL A 35 -10.73 7.91 -15.49
C VAL A 35 -10.70 6.75 -16.48
N THR A 36 -9.60 5.98 -16.49
CA THR A 36 -9.45 4.85 -17.42
C THR A 36 -10.60 3.87 -17.23
N PRO A 37 -11.41 3.61 -18.25
CA PRO A 37 -12.58 2.75 -18.10
C PRO A 37 -12.21 1.27 -17.97
N SER A 38 -13.07 0.50 -17.31
CA SER A 38 -12.90 -0.95 -17.16
C SER A 38 -12.73 -1.66 -18.51
N GLY A 39 -11.89 -2.68 -18.55
CA GLY A 39 -11.54 -3.44 -19.75
C GLY A 39 -10.60 -2.72 -20.70
N TYR A 40 -9.97 -1.63 -20.25
CA TYR A 40 -8.98 -0.88 -21.01
C TYR A 40 -7.79 -0.50 -20.13
N VAL A 41 -6.65 -0.31 -20.78
CA VAL A 41 -5.42 0.22 -20.16
C VAL A 41 -4.80 1.25 -21.08
N ALA A 42 -4.24 2.32 -20.55
CA ALA A 42 -3.36 3.23 -21.27
C ALA A 42 -1.98 2.59 -21.46
N ASP A 43 -1.22 3.04 -22.46
CA ASP A 43 0.18 2.61 -22.61
C ASP A 43 0.98 2.88 -21.34
N TRP A 44 1.65 1.84 -20.81
CA TRP A 44 2.43 1.89 -19.57
C TRP A 44 3.91 1.52 -19.78
N THR A 45 4.35 1.41 -21.02
CA THR A 45 5.74 1.05 -21.36
C THR A 45 6.77 2.08 -20.89
N SER A 46 6.32 3.29 -20.52
CA SER A 46 7.14 4.31 -19.90
C SER A 46 7.27 4.19 -18.37
N GLY A 47 6.66 3.16 -17.75
CA GLY A 47 6.66 2.93 -16.29
C GLY A 47 5.50 3.58 -15.55
N VAL A 48 4.77 4.51 -16.19
CA VAL A 48 3.52 5.09 -15.68
C VAL A 48 2.48 5.02 -16.80
N PRO A 49 1.26 4.54 -16.54
CA PRO A 49 0.20 4.52 -17.55
C PRO A 49 -0.11 5.92 -18.09
N ALA A 50 -0.23 6.03 -19.40
CA ALA A 50 -0.36 7.31 -20.12
C ALA A 50 -1.83 7.82 -20.17
N PHE A 51 -2.52 7.77 -19.01
CA PHE A 51 -3.91 8.23 -18.83
C PHE A 51 -4.03 9.76 -18.76
N TYR A 52 -2.93 10.49 -18.75
CA TYR A 52 -2.86 11.96 -18.64
C TYR A 52 -2.10 12.61 -19.79
N ARG A 53 -2.30 13.92 -19.93
CA ARG A 53 -1.57 14.80 -20.85
C ARG A 53 -1.28 16.12 -20.15
N HIS A 54 -0.09 16.70 -20.37
CA HIS A 54 0.19 18.06 -19.91
C HIS A 54 -0.72 19.07 -20.61
N ALA A 55 -1.32 19.97 -19.82
CA ALA A 55 -2.28 20.96 -20.28
C ALA A 55 -1.63 22.18 -20.94
N THR A 56 -0.40 22.53 -20.52
CA THR A 56 0.30 23.74 -20.95
C THR A 56 0.34 23.89 -22.47
N GLY A 57 -0.22 25.00 -22.97
CA GLY A 57 -0.20 25.38 -24.37
C GLY A 57 -1.07 24.48 -25.29
N ARG A 58 -1.98 23.69 -24.73
CA ARG A 58 -2.86 22.77 -25.47
C ARG A 58 -4.32 23.09 -25.24
N ASN A 59 -5.10 22.90 -26.29
CA ASN A 59 -6.57 22.97 -26.29
C ASN A 59 -7.23 21.70 -26.86
N ARG A 60 -6.41 20.68 -27.17
CA ARG A 60 -6.87 19.37 -27.63
C ARG A 60 -6.09 18.25 -26.98
N PHE A 61 -6.83 17.25 -26.49
CA PHE A 61 -6.27 16.11 -25.78
C PHE A 61 -6.86 14.82 -26.35
N ASP A 62 -5.97 13.95 -26.84
CA ASP A 62 -6.32 12.64 -27.38
C ASP A 62 -5.72 11.56 -26.48
N PHE A 63 -6.54 10.55 -26.10
CA PHE A 63 -6.15 9.41 -25.29
C PHE A 63 -6.29 8.12 -26.08
N GLN A 64 -5.24 7.31 -26.06
CA GLN A 64 -5.23 5.99 -26.67
C GLN A 64 -5.31 4.93 -25.58
N LEU A 65 -6.25 3.99 -25.74
CA LEU A 65 -6.47 2.90 -24.80
C LEU A 65 -6.40 1.58 -25.55
N GLN A 66 -5.79 0.59 -24.92
CA GLN A 66 -5.75 -0.79 -25.38
C GLN A 66 -6.80 -1.59 -24.61
N LYS A 67 -7.50 -2.50 -25.30
CA LYS A 67 -8.41 -3.43 -24.62
C LYS A 67 -7.59 -4.44 -23.82
N THR A 68 -8.04 -4.68 -22.59
CA THR A 68 -7.56 -5.78 -21.75
C THR A 68 -8.51 -6.98 -21.88
N ALA A 69 -8.16 -8.12 -21.26
CA ALA A 69 -9.07 -9.25 -21.17
C ALA A 69 -10.39 -8.80 -20.52
N PRO A 70 -11.54 -9.15 -21.10
CA PRO A 70 -12.83 -8.85 -20.48
C PRO A 70 -12.99 -9.71 -19.23
N GLY A 71 -13.49 -9.12 -18.15
CA GLY A 71 -13.79 -9.82 -16.91
C GLY A 71 -14.00 -8.86 -15.75
N GLU A 72 -14.76 -9.32 -14.77
CA GLU A 72 -14.92 -8.61 -13.50
C GLU A 72 -13.83 -9.01 -12.50
N ASP A 73 -13.15 -10.13 -12.74
CA ASP A 73 -12.07 -10.64 -11.90
C ASP A 73 -10.80 -9.85 -12.14
N TYR A 74 -10.14 -9.49 -11.05
CA TYR A 74 -8.91 -8.72 -11.11
C TYR A 74 -8.02 -8.92 -9.89
N HIS A 75 -6.77 -8.48 -10.04
CA HIS A 75 -5.76 -8.49 -8.98
C HIS A 75 -5.12 -7.11 -8.82
N ILE A 76 -4.81 -6.76 -7.58
CA ILE A 76 -4.06 -5.55 -7.22
C ILE A 76 -2.82 -5.97 -6.42
N ILE A 77 -1.63 -5.62 -6.89
CA ILE A 77 -0.42 -5.64 -6.07
C ILE A 77 -0.27 -4.26 -5.43
N ALA A 78 -0.38 -4.18 -4.12
CA ALA A 78 -0.13 -2.95 -3.36
C ALA A 78 1.22 -3.05 -2.65
N VAL A 79 2.19 -2.25 -3.09
CA VAL A 79 3.54 -2.18 -2.52
C VAL A 79 3.77 -0.78 -1.96
N SER A 80 4.48 -0.67 -0.84
CA SER A 80 4.72 0.61 -0.18
C SER A 80 6.19 0.82 0.14
N ASP A 81 6.61 2.07 0.19
CA ASP A 81 7.88 2.52 0.75
C ASP A 81 9.11 1.78 0.17
N PRO A 82 9.35 1.82 -1.14
CA PRO A 82 10.63 1.38 -1.69
C PRO A 82 11.80 2.19 -1.12
N GLN A 83 11.61 3.45 -0.84
CA GLN A 83 12.56 4.37 -0.20
C GLN A 83 14.02 4.14 -0.60
N THR A 84 14.25 4.01 -1.89
CA THR A 84 15.60 3.84 -2.43
C THR A 84 16.30 5.20 -2.46
N HIS A 85 17.51 5.25 -1.88
CA HIS A 85 18.32 6.46 -1.82
C HIS A 85 19.61 6.32 -2.62
N THR A 86 20.23 5.16 -2.58
CA THR A 86 21.48 4.82 -3.27
C THR A 86 21.25 3.90 -4.45
N ASP A 87 22.20 3.85 -5.37
CA ASP A 87 22.16 2.90 -6.48
C ASP A 87 22.20 1.43 -5.97
N ALA A 88 22.86 1.18 -4.82
CA ALA A 88 22.88 -0.13 -4.18
C ALA A 88 21.48 -0.53 -3.65
N HIS A 89 20.76 0.37 -2.97
CA HIS A 89 19.38 0.13 -2.54
C HIS A 89 18.47 -0.16 -3.74
N PHE A 90 18.64 0.62 -4.82
CA PHE A 90 17.85 0.41 -6.02
C PHE A 90 18.17 -0.93 -6.70
N ALA A 91 19.44 -1.33 -6.74
CA ALA A 91 19.85 -2.63 -7.29
C ALA A 91 19.26 -3.80 -6.47
N GLU A 92 19.23 -3.69 -5.14
CA GLU A 92 18.58 -4.68 -4.28
C GLU A 92 17.05 -4.71 -4.50
N PHE A 93 16.41 -3.55 -4.58
CA PHE A 93 14.98 -3.46 -4.91
C PHE A 93 14.65 -4.14 -6.24
N ALA A 94 15.47 -3.91 -7.25
CA ALA A 94 15.29 -4.52 -8.57
C ALA A 94 15.52 -6.04 -8.56
N ALA A 95 16.53 -6.51 -7.83
CA ALA A 95 16.95 -7.91 -7.84
C ALA A 95 16.04 -8.84 -7.01
N GLU A 96 15.44 -8.37 -5.93
CA GLU A 96 14.62 -9.21 -5.05
C GLU A 96 13.13 -8.81 -5.09
N PRO A 97 12.69 -7.60 -4.62
CA PRO A 97 11.28 -7.23 -4.64
C PRO A 97 10.61 -7.21 -6.01
N LEU A 98 11.23 -6.58 -7.02
CA LEU A 98 10.62 -6.51 -8.35
C LEU A 98 10.50 -7.89 -8.99
N GLU A 99 11.52 -8.77 -8.84
CA GLU A 99 11.44 -10.13 -9.35
C GLU A 99 10.38 -10.96 -8.64
N ASP A 100 10.25 -10.84 -7.31
CA ASP A 100 9.19 -11.52 -6.53
C ASP A 100 7.79 -11.07 -6.97
N MET A 101 7.58 -9.76 -7.17
CA MET A 101 6.33 -9.23 -7.72
C MET A 101 6.08 -9.72 -9.15
N ALA A 102 7.10 -9.79 -10.00
CA ALA A 102 6.96 -10.31 -11.36
C ALA A 102 6.56 -11.80 -11.36
N GLN A 103 7.13 -12.60 -10.48
CA GLN A 103 6.74 -14.00 -10.33
C GLN A 103 5.30 -14.14 -9.85
N THR A 104 4.88 -13.30 -8.89
CA THR A 104 3.49 -13.27 -8.41
C THR A 104 2.52 -12.86 -9.51
N ALA A 105 2.83 -11.81 -10.27
CA ALA A 105 2.00 -11.31 -11.36
C ALA A 105 1.81 -12.34 -12.49
N LYS A 106 2.83 -13.15 -12.80
CA LYS A 106 2.73 -14.25 -13.78
C LYS A 106 1.70 -15.32 -13.41
N GLY A 107 1.36 -15.43 -12.12
CA GLY A 107 0.37 -16.38 -11.63
C GLY A 107 -1.07 -15.84 -11.65
N PHE A 108 -1.31 -14.62 -12.08
CA PHE A 108 -2.64 -14.02 -12.11
C PHE A 108 -3.41 -14.41 -13.37
N ASP A 109 -4.67 -14.76 -13.18
CA ASP A 109 -5.65 -14.93 -14.24
C ASP A 109 -6.51 -13.65 -14.32
N GLY A 110 -6.65 -13.06 -15.50
CA GLY A 110 -7.47 -11.85 -15.70
C GLY A 110 -6.70 -10.52 -15.62
N ALA A 111 -7.41 -9.45 -15.29
CA ALA A 111 -6.82 -8.12 -15.20
C ALA A 111 -5.96 -7.97 -13.93
N ALA A 112 -4.82 -7.32 -14.06
CA ALA A 112 -3.97 -7.06 -12.91
C ALA A 112 -3.33 -5.67 -13.00
N VAL A 113 -3.23 -5.00 -11.85
CA VAL A 113 -2.56 -3.70 -11.72
C VAL A 113 -1.67 -3.69 -10.48
N GLY A 114 -0.69 -2.82 -10.47
CA GLY A 114 0.10 -2.50 -9.29
C GLY A 114 -0.21 -1.09 -8.80
N LEU A 115 -0.15 -0.90 -7.49
CA LEU A 115 -0.14 0.40 -6.81
C LEU A 115 1.17 0.50 -6.03
N VAL A 116 1.93 1.56 -6.23
CA VAL A 116 3.03 1.90 -5.33
C VAL A 116 2.57 3.04 -4.44
N LEU A 117 2.45 2.76 -3.15
CA LEU A 117 1.76 3.60 -2.17
C LEU A 117 2.66 4.70 -1.58
N GLY A 118 3.48 5.31 -2.44
CA GLY A 118 4.35 6.43 -2.08
C GLY A 118 5.72 6.03 -1.54
N ASP A 119 6.54 7.06 -1.31
CA ASP A 119 7.91 6.95 -0.85
C ASP A 119 8.75 6.01 -1.73
N ILE A 120 8.63 6.20 -3.06
CA ILE A 120 9.44 5.47 -4.06
C ILE A 120 10.90 5.84 -3.89
N SER A 121 11.16 7.12 -3.74
CA SER A 121 12.48 7.65 -3.43
C SER A 121 12.64 7.92 -1.93
N TRP A 122 13.87 8.19 -1.50
CA TRP A 122 14.16 8.77 -0.21
C TRP A 122 14.95 10.06 -0.45
N ASP A 123 14.21 11.16 -0.65
CA ASP A 123 14.72 12.51 -0.91
C ASP A 123 15.69 12.61 -2.10
N ARG A 124 15.62 11.65 -3.05
CA ARG A 124 16.43 11.62 -4.27
C ARG A 124 15.53 11.42 -5.49
N ILE A 125 15.03 12.53 -6.01
CA ILE A 125 14.01 12.56 -7.07
C ILE A 125 14.41 11.86 -8.38
N GLU A 126 15.71 11.72 -8.66
CA GLU A 126 16.24 11.02 -9.84
C GLU A 126 15.95 9.51 -9.80
N ILE A 127 15.73 8.94 -8.63
CA ILE A 127 15.33 7.53 -8.46
C ILE A 127 14.05 7.22 -9.19
N LEU A 128 13.13 8.19 -9.31
CA LEU A 128 11.86 7.98 -10.02
C LEU A 128 12.07 7.60 -11.49
N ASP A 129 13.13 8.11 -12.14
CA ASP A 129 13.46 7.70 -13.52
C ASP A 129 14.00 6.26 -13.59
N MET A 130 14.74 5.83 -12.57
CA MET A 130 15.21 4.45 -12.45
C MET A 130 14.03 3.52 -12.19
N TYR A 131 13.14 3.89 -11.26
CA TYR A 131 11.93 3.17 -10.94
C TYR A 131 11.06 2.96 -12.18
N ARG A 132 10.75 4.03 -12.93
CA ARG A 132 9.93 3.95 -14.15
C ARG A 132 10.47 2.93 -15.16
N LYS A 133 11.79 2.85 -15.32
CA LYS A 133 12.42 1.88 -16.25
C LYS A 133 12.33 0.46 -15.73
N ALA A 134 12.44 0.26 -14.41
CA ALA A 134 12.51 -1.06 -13.82
C ALA A 134 11.14 -1.69 -13.60
N ILE A 135 10.13 -0.89 -13.20
CA ILE A 135 8.81 -1.39 -12.82
C ILE A 135 8.07 -2.08 -13.98
N VAL A 136 8.35 -1.71 -15.21
CA VAL A 136 7.81 -2.35 -16.42
C VAL A 136 8.14 -3.86 -16.44
N GLY A 137 9.26 -4.25 -15.85
CA GLY A 137 9.70 -5.64 -15.75
C GLY A 137 8.76 -6.54 -14.93
N VAL A 138 7.90 -5.98 -14.08
CA VAL A 138 6.89 -6.75 -13.34
C VAL A 138 5.81 -7.32 -14.28
N GLY A 139 5.58 -6.70 -15.44
CA GLY A 139 4.69 -7.22 -16.47
C GLY A 139 3.22 -6.79 -16.35
N ILE A 140 2.89 -5.92 -15.40
CA ILE A 140 1.58 -5.29 -15.23
C ILE A 140 1.72 -3.77 -15.08
N PRO A 141 0.69 -2.95 -15.40
CA PRO A 141 0.73 -1.51 -15.21
C PRO A 141 0.77 -1.14 -13.72
N PHE A 142 1.69 -0.25 -13.33
CA PHE A 142 1.77 0.31 -11.98
C PHE A 142 1.33 1.75 -11.94
N TYR A 143 0.47 2.08 -10.96
CA TYR A 143 -0.08 3.40 -10.72
C TYR A 143 0.56 3.99 -9.46
N PRO A 144 1.27 5.13 -9.56
CA PRO A 144 2.04 5.68 -8.45
C PRO A 144 1.17 6.59 -7.56
N VAL A 145 1.37 6.47 -6.26
CA VAL A 145 0.93 7.42 -5.22
C VAL A 145 2.12 8.26 -4.80
N VAL A 146 1.93 9.53 -4.53
CA VAL A 146 2.99 10.39 -4.00
C VAL A 146 3.18 10.16 -2.50
N GLY A 147 4.45 10.05 -2.05
CA GLY A 147 4.82 9.99 -0.64
C GLY A 147 5.57 11.26 -0.20
N ASN A 148 5.80 11.40 1.11
CA ASN A 148 6.47 12.59 1.60
C ASN A 148 7.94 12.68 1.15
N HIS A 149 8.62 11.55 0.96
CA HIS A 149 10.00 11.51 0.46
C HIS A 149 10.11 11.60 -1.07
N ASP A 150 9.00 11.57 -1.79
CA ASP A 150 8.93 11.84 -3.22
C ASP A 150 8.81 13.34 -3.52
N ASN A 151 8.59 14.15 -2.49
CA ASN A 151 8.51 15.59 -2.53
C ASN A 151 9.87 16.26 -2.29
N GLN A 152 10.04 17.46 -2.78
CA GLN A 152 11.21 18.31 -2.51
C GLN A 152 10.92 19.21 -1.29
N ALA A 153 11.12 18.71 -0.07
CA ALA A 153 10.78 19.36 1.19
C ALA A 153 11.41 20.76 1.39
N HIS A 154 12.47 21.10 0.63
CA HIS A 154 13.09 22.41 0.66
C HIS A 154 12.37 23.46 -0.22
N MET A 155 11.38 23.05 -1.01
CA MET A 155 10.56 23.94 -1.84
C MET A 155 9.41 24.52 -1.01
N LYS A 156 8.95 25.71 -1.38
CA LYS A 156 7.98 26.46 -0.59
C LYS A 156 6.54 26.17 -1.03
N GLY A 157 5.79 25.48 -0.18
CA GLY A 157 4.39 25.15 -0.42
C GLY A 157 4.20 23.90 -1.28
N ASP A 158 3.03 23.34 -1.20
CA ASP A 158 2.66 22.03 -1.69
C ASP A 158 2.93 21.83 -3.18
N SER A 159 2.38 22.70 -4.00
CA SER A 159 2.55 22.65 -5.46
C SER A 159 4.00 22.71 -5.93
N GLN A 160 4.90 23.41 -5.20
CA GLN A 160 6.31 23.45 -5.55
C GLN A 160 7.06 22.22 -5.04
N ALA A 161 6.69 21.71 -3.86
CA ALA A 161 7.31 20.53 -3.28
C ALA A 161 7.11 19.30 -4.18
N SER A 162 5.93 19.13 -4.72
CA SER A 162 5.57 17.97 -5.56
C SER A 162 5.85 18.17 -7.07
N ALA A 163 6.26 19.37 -7.53
CA ALA A 163 6.43 19.65 -8.96
C ALA A 163 7.37 18.68 -9.69
N ALA A 164 8.49 18.30 -9.05
CA ALA A 164 9.42 17.35 -9.64
C ALA A 164 8.84 15.92 -9.74
N TYR A 165 8.05 15.50 -8.77
CA TYR A 165 7.28 14.26 -8.83
C TYR A 165 6.29 14.31 -9.98
N ARG A 166 5.42 15.34 -10.05
CA ARG A 166 4.41 15.49 -11.12
C ARG A 166 5.04 15.47 -12.52
N SER A 167 6.18 16.10 -12.70
CA SER A 167 6.88 16.12 -13.99
C SER A 167 7.30 14.72 -14.48
N LYS A 168 7.51 13.77 -13.57
CA LYS A 168 7.96 12.40 -13.86
C LYS A 168 6.85 11.38 -13.80
N MET A 169 5.93 11.51 -12.84
CA MET A 169 4.94 10.49 -12.47
C MET A 169 3.50 10.86 -12.88
N GLY A 170 3.27 12.13 -13.26
CA GLY A 170 1.93 12.61 -13.65
C GLY A 170 1.12 13.17 -12.48
N PRO A 171 -0.23 13.27 -12.62
CA PRO A 171 -1.09 13.85 -11.61
C PRO A 171 -1.07 13.04 -10.31
N GLU A 172 -1.20 13.74 -9.18
CA GLU A 172 -1.18 13.17 -7.82
C GLU A 172 -2.56 12.61 -7.43
N ASN A 173 -3.63 13.22 -7.97
CA ASN A 173 -5.01 12.82 -7.72
C ASN A 173 -5.63 12.34 -9.03
N TYR A 174 -6.06 11.09 -9.06
CA TYR A 174 -6.66 10.49 -10.26
C TYR A 174 -7.45 9.23 -9.93
N ALA A 175 -8.18 8.69 -10.90
CA ALA A 175 -8.93 7.46 -10.72
C ALA A 175 -8.88 6.57 -11.97
N PHE A 176 -9.17 5.29 -11.80
CA PHE A 176 -9.37 4.34 -12.90
C PHE A 176 -10.32 3.22 -12.47
N CYS A 177 -11.01 2.60 -13.43
CA CYS A 177 -11.90 1.48 -13.18
C CYS A 177 -11.17 0.15 -13.31
N LEU A 178 -11.53 -0.82 -12.47
CA LEU A 178 -10.99 -2.16 -12.46
C LEU A 178 -12.13 -3.16 -12.22
N GLY A 179 -12.53 -3.92 -13.26
CA GLY A 179 -13.79 -4.65 -13.21
C GLY A 179 -14.97 -3.69 -13.06
N LYS A 180 -15.85 -3.95 -12.09
CA LYS A 180 -16.96 -3.05 -11.72
C LYS A 180 -16.55 -1.98 -10.69
N ASP A 181 -15.36 -2.08 -10.14
CA ASP A 181 -14.88 -1.31 -9.01
C ASP A 181 -13.98 -0.15 -9.48
N VAL A 182 -13.65 0.76 -8.57
CA VAL A 182 -12.90 1.97 -8.88
C VAL A 182 -11.74 2.15 -7.91
N VAL A 183 -10.56 2.40 -8.45
CA VAL A 183 -9.40 2.86 -7.69
C VAL A 183 -9.32 4.37 -7.80
N ILE A 184 -9.24 5.04 -6.66
CA ILE A 184 -9.05 6.49 -6.52
C ILE A 184 -7.71 6.70 -5.81
N VAL A 185 -6.79 7.36 -6.48
CA VAL A 185 -5.49 7.74 -5.91
C VAL A 185 -5.58 9.16 -5.41
N LEU A 186 -5.19 9.37 -4.16
CA LEU A 186 -5.24 10.67 -3.50
C LEU A 186 -3.88 11.03 -2.91
N ASP A 187 -3.44 12.23 -3.17
CA ASP A 187 -2.38 12.86 -2.40
C ASP A 187 -2.93 13.24 -1.01
N ASN A 188 -2.27 12.72 0.02
CA ASN A 188 -2.57 13.08 1.40
C ASN A 188 -1.34 13.62 2.16
N ILE A 189 -0.39 14.20 1.40
CA ILE A 189 0.82 14.83 1.91
C ILE A 189 0.80 16.32 1.57
N ILE A 190 0.71 17.19 2.55
CA ILE A 190 0.60 18.63 2.35
C ILE A 190 1.87 19.32 2.85
N TYR A 191 2.59 20.01 1.99
CA TYR A 191 3.74 20.84 2.35
C TYR A 191 3.33 22.29 2.54
N GLY A 192 3.53 22.82 3.75
CA GLY A 192 3.28 24.21 4.07
C GLY A 192 4.34 25.17 3.50
N THR A 193 4.03 26.46 3.52
CA THR A 193 5.02 27.51 3.19
C THR A 193 6.11 27.68 4.26
N ASP A 194 5.97 26.99 5.39
CA ASP A 194 6.93 26.86 6.48
C ASP A 194 7.83 25.62 6.34
N PHE A 195 7.74 24.93 5.19
CA PHE A 195 8.50 23.71 4.84
C PHE A 195 8.15 22.49 5.71
N LYS A 196 7.01 22.53 6.41
CA LYS A 196 6.54 21.39 7.19
C LYS A 196 5.57 20.56 6.40
N CYS A 197 5.70 19.24 6.57
CA CYS A 197 4.75 18.28 6.07
C CYS A 197 3.60 18.13 7.08
N THR A 198 2.38 18.12 6.57
CA THR A 198 1.15 17.81 7.30
C THR A 198 0.42 16.70 6.55
N ILE A 199 -0.11 15.73 7.28
CA ILE A 199 -0.84 14.62 6.68
C ILE A 199 -2.34 14.97 6.60
N GLY A 200 -2.93 14.79 5.42
CA GLY A 200 -4.36 15.07 5.20
C GLY A 200 -4.66 15.46 3.76
N TYR A 201 -5.85 15.98 3.54
CA TYR A 201 -6.34 16.35 2.21
C TYR A 201 -6.56 17.86 2.13
N THR A 202 -6.13 18.47 1.04
CA THR A 202 -6.46 19.88 0.78
C THR A 202 -7.95 20.02 0.46
N GLU A 203 -8.47 21.24 0.50
CA GLU A 203 -9.87 21.50 0.11
C GLU A 203 -10.11 21.18 -1.36
N GLU A 204 -9.12 21.35 -2.21
CA GLU A 204 -9.17 21.02 -3.63
C GLU A 204 -9.31 19.50 -3.84
N VAL A 205 -8.57 18.69 -3.10
CA VAL A 205 -8.69 17.21 -3.14
C VAL A 205 -10.09 16.79 -2.70
N ILE A 206 -10.60 17.35 -1.60
CA ILE A 206 -11.96 17.06 -1.12
C ILE A 206 -13.02 17.44 -2.17
N ALA A 207 -12.93 18.64 -2.74
CA ALA A 207 -13.85 19.10 -3.78
C ALA A 207 -13.78 18.21 -5.05
N TRP A 208 -12.57 17.78 -5.43
CA TRP A 208 -12.38 16.87 -6.57
C TRP A 208 -13.07 15.52 -6.33
N VAL A 209 -12.89 14.92 -5.15
CA VAL A 209 -13.56 13.65 -4.79
C VAL A 209 -15.09 13.85 -4.75
N GLU A 210 -15.58 14.93 -4.13
CA GLU A 210 -17.01 15.23 -4.06
C GLU A 210 -17.65 15.32 -5.45
N ASN A 211 -16.97 15.97 -6.40
CA ASN A 211 -17.42 16.10 -7.78
C ASN A 211 -17.28 14.82 -8.60
N LEU A 212 -16.31 13.94 -8.28
CA LEU A 212 -16.10 12.65 -8.94
C LEU A 212 -17.20 11.64 -8.54
N MET A 213 -17.59 11.59 -7.28
CA MET A 213 -18.46 10.55 -6.73
C MET A 213 -19.79 10.36 -7.48
N PRO A 214 -20.52 11.41 -7.90
CA PRO A 214 -21.76 11.28 -8.67
C PRO A 214 -21.57 10.65 -10.08
N LEU A 215 -20.34 10.66 -10.59
CA LEU A 215 -20.03 10.12 -11.92
C LEU A 215 -19.63 8.62 -11.87
N LEU A 216 -19.42 8.09 -10.68
CA LEU A 216 -19.03 6.69 -10.46
C LEU A 216 -20.25 5.79 -10.22
N PRO A 217 -20.19 4.49 -10.58
CA PRO A 217 -21.24 3.54 -10.24
C PRO A 217 -21.48 3.51 -8.72
N SER A 218 -22.75 3.57 -8.30
CA SER A 218 -23.11 3.67 -6.89
C SER A 218 -22.84 2.40 -6.07
N ASP A 219 -22.76 1.26 -6.74
CA ASP A 219 -22.52 -0.07 -6.17
C ASP A 219 -21.07 -0.55 -6.29
N ALA A 220 -20.19 0.24 -6.92
CA ALA A 220 -18.77 -0.07 -7.01
C ALA A 220 -18.11 -0.09 -5.63
N CYS A 221 -17.25 -1.07 -5.37
CA CYS A 221 -16.28 -1.00 -4.30
C CYS A 221 -15.22 0.07 -4.67
N LEU A 222 -14.84 0.89 -3.71
CA LEU A 222 -13.83 1.92 -3.89
C LEU A 222 -12.52 1.49 -3.20
N TYR A 223 -11.42 1.57 -3.94
CA TYR A 223 -10.08 1.46 -3.38
C TYR A 223 -9.49 2.87 -3.33
N ILE A 224 -9.27 3.38 -2.12
CA ILE A 224 -8.61 4.68 -1.92
C ILE A 224 -7.12 4.41 -1.67
N ALA A 225 -6.29 4.67 -2.67
CA ALA A 225 -4.86 4.53 -2.56
C ALA A 225 -4.23 5.87 -2.19
N GLN A 226 -3.52 5.89 -1.07
CA GLN A 226 -2.87 7.08 -0.51
C GLN A 226 -1.59 6.67 0.22
N HIS A 227 -0.73 7.64 0.56
CA HIS A 227 0.54 7.29 1.20
C HIS A 227 0.37 7.01 2.70
N SER A 228 -0.13 7.96 3.48
CA SER A 228 -0.28 7.80 4.93
C SER A 228 -1.63 7.19 5.30
N PRO A 229 -1.71 6.28 6.30
CA PRO A 229 -2.97 5.68 6.72
C PRO A 229 -3.90 6.70 7.39
N LEU A 230 -5.20 6.35 7.48
CA LEU A 230 -6.23 7.19 8.12
C LEU A 230 -5.94 7.49 9.60
N SER A 231 -5.27 6.57 10.29
CA SER A 231 -4.79 6.76 11.67
C SER A 231 -3.28 6.83 11.67
N HIS A 232 -2.72 8.01 11.84
CA HIS A 232 -1.29 8.21 11.94
C HIS A 232 -0.93 8.73 13.33
N GLU A 233 -0.12 8.00 14.09
CA GLU A 233 0.33 8.33 15.46
C GLU A 233 -0.83 8.71 16.42
N GLY A 234 -2.02 8.14 16.20
CA GLY A 234 -3.21 8.41 17.01
C GLY A 234 -3.92 9.74 16.71
N SER A 235 -3.51 10.43 15.64
CA SER A 235 -4.15 11.68 15.19
C SER A 235 -4.95 11.46 13.93
N SER A 236 -6.08 12.18 13.80
CA SER A 236 -6.84 12.25 12.55
C SER A 236 -6.12 13.12 11.52
N LEU A 237 -6.28 12.79 10.24
CA LEU A 237 -5.74 13.57 9.15
C LEU A 237 -6.54 14.87 8.94
N VAL A 238 -5.91 15.89 8.37
CA VAL A 238 -6.62 17.11 7.97
C VAL A 238 -7.73 16.75 6.97
N ASN A 239 -8.95 17.26 7.18
CA ASN A 239 -10.15 17.00 6.36
C ASN A 239 -10.55 15.53 6.22
N GLN A 240 -10.08 14.64 7.08
CA GLN A 240 -10.45 13.21 7.08
C GLN A 240 -11.96 13.01 7.24
N ASP A 241 -12.57 13.78 8.12
CA ASP A 241 -14.00 13.73 8.39
C ASP A 241 -14.84 14.10 7.16
N LYS A 242 -14.39 15.07 6.36
CA LYS A 242 -15.02 15.44 5.09
C LYS A 242 -14.94 14.30 4.08
N LEU A 243 -13.76 13.69 3.93
CA LEU A 243 -13.59 12.54 3.03
C LEU A 243 -14.49 11.38 3.45
N LEU A 244 -14.47 11.00 4.73
CA LEU A 244 -15.31 9.91 5.24
C LEU A 244 -16.80 10.21 5.11
N PHE A 245 -17.21 11.49 5.22
CA PHE A 245 -18.60 11.91 4.96
C PHE A 245 -19.00 11.70 3.50
N ILE A 246 -18.15 12.06 2.54
CA ILE A 246 -18.39 11.85 1.09
C ILE A 246 -18.49 10.35 0.77
N LEU A 247 -17.67 9.52 1.41
CA LEU A 247 -17.62 8.07 1.19
C LEU A 247 -18.70 7.28 1.92
N LYS A 248 -19.53 7.95 2.73
CA LYS A 248 -20.55 7.28 3.56
C LYS A 248 -21.51 6.43 2.72
N GLY A 249 -21.70 5.18 3.15
CA GLY A 249 -22.59 4.23 2.48
C GLY A 249 -21.99 3.57 1.25
N ARG A 250 -20.70 3.78 1.00
CA ARG A 250 -19.92 3.07 -0.04
C ARG A 250 -19.07 1.99 0.62
N ASN A 251 -18.85 0.89 -0.08
CA ASN A 251 -17.87 -0.12 0.30
C ASN A 251 -16.47 0.40 -0.06
N VAL A 252 -15.61 0.61 0.94
CA VAL A 252 -14.30 1.28 0.74
C VAL A 252 -13.17 0.48 1.36
N ASN A 253 -12.10 0.28 0.59
CA ASN A 253 -10.84 -0.24 1.07
C ASN A 253 -9.75 0.83 0.91
N PHE A 254 -9.22 1.34 2.02
CA PHE A 254 -8.05 2.20 2.01
C PHE A 254 -6.78 1.36 1.89
N LEU A 255 -5.86 1.78 1.04
CA LEU A 255 -4.55 1.19 0.83
C LEU A 255 -3.49 2.25 1.13
N SER A 256 -2.62 2.00 2.08
CA SER A 256 -1.61 2.96 2.54
C SER A 256 -0.31 2.29 2.97
N GLY A 257 0.73 3.10 3.22
CA GLY A 257 2.05 2.71 3.71
C GLY A 257 2.57 3.64 4.80
N HIS A 258 3.73 4.28 4.57
CA HIS A 258 4.32 5.34 5.39
C HIS A 258 4.84 4.92 6.77
N THR A 259 4.10 4.10 7.50
CA THR A 259 4.44 3.78 8.89
C THR A 259 5.52 2.71 9.04
N HIS A 260 5.87 2.00 7.94
CA HIS A 260 6.77 0.85 7.92
C HIS A 260 6.35 -0.27 8.89
N VAL A 261 5.04 -0.49 8.99
CA VAL A 261 4.45 -1.62 9.71
C VAL A 261 3.28 -2.17 8.90
N ASN A 262 2.98 -3.45 9.03
CA ASN A 262 1.78 -4.01 8.40
C ASN A 262 0.60 -3.96 9.36
N GLY A 263 -0.61 -3.72 8.81
CA GLY A 263 -1.81 -3.71 9.65
C GLY A 263 -3.09 -3.69 8.84
N ASN A 264 -4.11 -4.26 9.46
CA ASN A 264 -5.47 -4.23 8.94
C ASN A 264 -6.39 -3.65 10.02
N GLU A 265 -7.23 -2.71 9.64
CA GLU A 265 -8.14 -2.02 10.56
C GLU A 265 -9.55 -1.96 9.99
N VAL A 266 -10.55 -2.27 10.81
CA VAL A 266 -11.97 -2.08 10.51
C VAL A 266 -12.36 -0.71 11.01
N ILE A 267 -12.52 0.26 10.11
CA ILE A 267 -12.91 1.64 10.45
C ILE A 267 -14.42 1.73 10.72
N SER A 268 -15.21 1.04 9.88
CA SER A 268 -16.67 0.91 10.04
C SER A 268 -17.15 -0.38 9.37
N SER A 269 -18.46 -0.63 9.35
CA SER A 269 -19.04 -1.79 8.64
C SER A 269 -18.68 -1.81 7.15
N ASP A 270 -18.47 -0.65 6.55
CA ASP A 270 -18.33 -0.47 5.10
C ASP A 270 -16.93 0.02 4.71
N ILE A 271 -16.06 0.33 5.70
CA ILE A 271 -14.73 0.89 5.47
C ILE A 271 -13.68 0.02 6.15
N PHE A 272 -12.76 -0.49 5.34
CA PHE A 272 -11.60 -1.28 5.76
C PHE A 272 -10.31 -0.55 5.37
N SER A 273 -9.28 -0.61 6.21
CA SER A 273 -7.99 0.02 5.96
C SER A 273 -6.88 -1.00 6.00
N HIS A 274 -6.04 -1.01 4.97
CA HIS A 274 -4.85 -1.81 4.82
C HIS A 274 -3.63 -0.89 4.85
N ASN A 275 -2.83 -0.98 5.89
CA ASN A 275 -1.51 -0.39 5.91
C ASN A 275 -0.49 -1.46 5.51
N VAL A 276 0.24 -1.23 4.43
CA VAL A 276 1.18 -2.19 3.86
C VAL A 276 2.57 -1.94 4.41
N ALA A 277 3.22 -2.98 4.92
CA ALA A 277 4.60 -2.90 5.39
C ALA A 277 5.56 -2.44 4.29
N ALA A 278 6.61 -1.74 4.68
CA ALA A 278 7.59 -1.20 3.75
C ALA A 278 8.35 -2.29 2.99
N ILE A 279 8.43 -2.17 1.67
CA ILE A 279 9.18 -3.11 0.83
C ILE A 279 10.70 -2.96 1.03
N CYS A 280 11.16 -1.87 1.62
CA CYS A 280 12.55 -1.67 2.02
C CYS A 280 12.92 -2.32 3.36
N GLY A 281 11.95 -2.94 4.07
CA GLY A 281 12.18 -3.36 5.46
C GLY A 281 12.45 -2.16 6.38
N ALA A 282 13.49 -2.25 7.22
CA ALA A 282 13.94 -1.08 7.97
C ALA A 282 14.99 -0.30 7.15
N TRP A 283 14.54 0.36 6.09
CA TRP A 283 15.37 1.24 5.24
C TRP A 283 16.62 0.55 4.69
N TRP A 284 16.45 -0.67 4.19
CA TRP A 284 17.48 -1.52 3.60
C TRP A 284 18.56 -2.05 4.58
N ASP A 285 18.48 -1.70 5.87
CA ASP A 285 19.39 -2.25 6.89
C ASP A 285 19.01 -3.68 7.31
N THR A 286 17.71 -4.02 7.23
CA THR A 286 17.18 -5.35 7.55
C THR A 286 16.09 -5.76 6.57
N LYS A 287 15.78 -7.07 6.53
CA LYS A 287 14.67 -7.60 5.73
C LYS A 287 13.32 -7.57 6.45
N HIS A 288 13.29 -7.22 7.74
CA HIS A 288 12.06 -7.03 8.50
C HIS A 288 11.79 -5.55 8.76
N CYS A 289 10.52 -5.22 8.90
CA CYS A 289 10.02 -3.93 9.34
C CYS A 289 10.01 -3.82 10.87
N LYS A 290 9.75 -2.62 11.40
CA LYS A 290 9.83 -2.33 12.85
C LYS A 290 8.91 -3.19 13.73
N ASP A 291 7.83 -3.69 13.18
CA ASP A 291 6.84 -4.58 13.81
C ASP A 291 7.18 -6.07 13.72
N GLY A 292 8.26 -6.40 13.02
CA GLY A 292 8.69 -7.77 12.76
C GLY A 292 8.06 -8.42 11.54
N THR A 293 7.27 -7.68 10.74
CA THR A 293 6.79 -8.16 9.45
C THR A 293 7.96 -8.17 8.45
N PRO A 294 8.23 -9.26 7.73
CA PRO A 294 9.22 -9.24 6.65
C PRO A 294 8.81 -8.25 5.56
N ARG A 295 9.77 -7.62 4.89
CA ARG A 295 9.48 -6.79 3.73
C ARG A 295 8.64 -7.53 2.70
N GLY A 296 7.64 -6.87 2.14
CA GLY A 296 6.68 -7.53 1.25
C GLY A 296 5.67 -6.56 0.66
N TYR A 297 4.60 -7.12 0.15
CA TYR A 297 3.50 -6.37 -0.46
C TYR A 297 2.18 -7.10 -0.23
N LYS A 298 1.08 -6.39 -0.41
CA LYS A 298 -0.26 -6.98 -0.30
C LYS A 298 -0.80 -7.29 -1.70
N VAL A 299 -1.47 -8.40 -1.82
CA VAL A 299 -2.23 -8.78 -3.02
C VAL A 299 -3.69 -8.83 -2.67
N LEU A 300 -4.50 -8.01 -3.36
CA LEU A 300 -5.95 -8.07 -3.30
C LEU A 300 -6.46 -8.74 -4.57
N SER A 301 -7.45 -9.59 -4.45
CA SER A 301 -8.06 -10.31 -5.57
C SER A 301 -9.58 -10.24 -5.46
N ASN A 302 -10.24 -9.81 -6.53
CA ASN A 302 -11.68 -9.94 -6.69
C ASN A 302 -11.95 -11.10 -7.64
N ALA A 303 -12.73 -12.07 -7.18
CA ALA A 303 -13.15 -13.21 -7.97
C ALA A 303 -14.68 -13.40 -7.83
N GLY A 304 -15.41 -13.20 -8.92
CA GLY A 304 -16.88 -13.27 -8.91
C GLY A 304 -17.58 -12.26 -8.00
N GLY A 305 -16.90 -11.15 -7.65
CA GLY A 305 -17.39 -10.12 -6.72
C GLY A 305 -16.95 -10.33 -5.27
N ASP A 306 -16.26 -11.43 -4.95
CA ASP A 306 -15.73 -11.72 -3.62
C ASP A 306 -14.29 -11.21 -3.50
N LEU A 307 -14.11 -10.19 -2.66
CA LEU A 307 -12.79 -9.63 -2.37
C LEU A 307 -12.06 -10.50 -1.34
N SER A 308 -10.84 -10.86 -1.67
CA SER A 308 -9.89 -11.50 -0.76
C SER A 308 -8.51 -10.83 -0.85
N TRP A 309 -7.68 -11.02 0.18
CA TRP A 309 -6.32 -10.50 0.18
C TRP A 309 -5.35 -11.38 0.97
N TYR A 310 -4.08 -11.17 0.73
CA TYR A 310 -3.00 -11.76 1.52
C TYR A 310 -1.77 -10.85 1.47
N TYR A 311 -0.96 -10.93 2.50
CA TYR A 311 0.38 -10.34 2.50
C TYR A 311 1.38 -11.34 1.90
N LYS A 312 2.21 -10.89 0.98
CA LYS A 312 3.25 -11.68 0.32
C LYS A 312 4.63 -11.17 0.76
N PRO A 313 5.31 -11.86 1.68
CA PRO A 313 6.68 -11.51 2.03
C PRO A 313 7.62 -11.85 0.87
N VAL A 314 8.57 -10.97 0.58
CA VAL A 314 9.58 -11.18 -0.47
C VAL A 314 10.45 -12.39 -0.14
N GLY A 315 10.58 -13.30 -1.10
CA GLY A 315 11.38 -14.52 -0.96
C GLY A 315 10.71 -15.68 -0.20
N TYR A 316 9.49 -15.47 0.33
CA TYR A 316 8.72 -16.52 1.01
C TYR A 316 7.54 -17.00 0.15
N PRO A 317 7.11 -18.24 0.32
CA PRO A 317 5.89 -18.71 -0.33
C PRO A 317 4.64 -18.00 0.27
N ARG A 318 3.57 -17.87 -0.54
CA ARG A 318 2.31 -17.19 -0.16
C ARG A 318 1.69 -17.68 1.15
N HIS A 319 1.84 -18.98 1.45
CA HIS A 319 1.24 -19.58 2.64
C HIS A 319 2.08 -19.38 3.92
N HIS A 320 3.23 -18.77 3.85
CA HIS A 320 4.04 -18.42 5.02
C HIS A 320 3.54 -17.07 5.55
N ILE A 321 2.75 -17.12 6.62
CA ILE A 321 1.97 -15.97 7.09
C ILE A 321 2.34 -15.51 8.51
N ALA A 322 3.25 -16.21 9.16
CA ALA A 322 3.66 -15.92 10.52
C ALA A 322 5.05 -16.47 10.83
N GLU A 323 5.68 -15.92 11.83
CA GLU A 323 6.96 -16.39 12.38
C GLU A 323 6.87 -16.56 13.89
N THR A 324 7.58 -17.58 14.40
CA THR A 324 7.60 -17.89 15.83
C THR A 324 8.98 -17.63 16.42
N SER A 325 9.01 -17.14 17.64
CA SER A 325 10.23 -17.01 18.44
C SER A 325 9.93 -17.15 19.92
N VAL A 326 10.97 -17.09 20.78
CA VAL A 326 10.83 -17.15 22.23
C VAL A 326 11.18 -15.79 22.81
N LEU A 327 10.33 -15.26 23.69
CA LEU A 327 10.56 -13.99 24.34
C LEU A 327 11.70 -14.10 25.37
N GLY A 328 12.61 -13.14 25.32
CA GLY A 328 13.77 -13.08 26.20
C GLY A 328 13.41 -12.82 27.68
N PRO A 329 14.41 -12.94 28.56
CA PRO A 329 14.20 -12.81 30.04
C PRO A 329 13.74 -11.41 30.45
N ASP A 330 14.06 -10.38 29.66
CA ASP A 330 13.71 -8.97 29.97
C ASP A 330 12.34 -8.56 29.42
N SER A 331 11.60 -9.49 28.80
CA SER A 331 10.25 -9.21 28.28
C SER A 331 9.20 -9.29 29.40
N GLU A 332 8.03 -8.74 29.19
CA GLU A 332 6.86 -8.89 30.10
C GLU A 332 6.43 -10.37 30.26
N TYR A 333 6.77 -11.23 29.27
CA TYR A 333 6.42 -12.66 29.25
C TYR A 333 7.67 -13.52 28.98
N PRO A 334 8.60 -13.61 29.95
CA PRO A 334 9.85 -14.34 29.74
C PRO A 334 9.62 -15.81 29.42
N GLY A 335 10.26 -16.31 28.38
CA GLY A 335 10.16 -17.71 27.96
C GLY A 335 8.85 -18.08 27.24
N ALA A 336 7.92 -17.14 27.04
CA ALA A 336 6.73 -17.39 26.22
C ALA A 336 7.12 -17.57 24.75
N ILE A 337 6.43 -18.47 24.07
CA ILE A 337 6.46 -18.55 22.62
C ILE A 337 5.60 -17.41 22.07
N VAL A 338 6.19 -16.55 21.25
CA VAL A 338 5.46 -15.52 20.52
C VAL A 338 5.34 -15.93 19.06
N VAL A 339 4.17 -15.74 18.49
CA VAL A 339 3.94 -15.80 17.04
C VAL A 339 3.57 -14.40 16.54
N ASN A 340 4.34 -13.91 15.56
CA ASN A 340 4.06 -12.68 14.83
C ASN A 340 3.25 -13.04 13.58
N VAL A 341 1.99 -12.62 13.53
CA VAL A 341 1.03 -12.94 12.47
C VAL A 341 0.92 -11.74 11.53
N TRP A 342 1.61 -11.79 10.40
CA TRP A 342 1.96 -10.61 9.60
C TRP A 342 0.77 -9.84 9.00
N ASP A 343 -0.32 -10.52 8.64
CA ASP A 343 -1.49 -9.87 8.01
C ASP A 343 -2.77 -10.06 8.84
N TRP A 344 -2.59 -10.21 10.15
CA TRP A 344 -3.70 -10.45 11.07
C TRP A 344 -4.76 -9.34 10.99
N ASP A 345 -6.02 -9.75 11.10
CA ASP A 345 -7.16 -8.90 11.37
C ASP A 345 -8.10 -9.57 12.41
N PRO A 346 -9.09 -8.84 12.98
CA PRO A 346 -9.92 -9.35 14.07
C PRO A 346 -10.76 -10.59 13.77
N LEU A 347 -10.90 -11.00 12.49
CA LEU A 347 -11.62 -12.21 12.11
C LEU A 347 -10.73 -13.45 11.99
N TRP A 348 -9.42 -13.32 12.16
CA TRP A 348 -8.51 -14.45 12.18
C TRP A 348 -8.53 -15.15 13.52
N LYS A 349 -8.31 -16.48 13.50
CA LYS A 349 -8.16 -17.29 14.70
C LYS A 349 -6.70 -17.69 14.87
N VAL A 350 -6.16 -17.49 16.08
CA VAL A 350 -4.81 -17.89 16.43
C VAL A 350 -4.90 -18.77 17.67
N GLU A 351 -4.74 -20.09 17.49
CA GLU A 351 -4.97 -21.11 18.51
C GLU A 351 -3.71 -21.92 18.76
N TRP A 352 -3.64 -22.56 19.89
CA TRP A 352 -2.53 -23.43 20.24
C TRP A 352 -2.95 -24.69 20.98
N ALA A 353 -2.05 -25.68 20.92
CA ALA A 353 -2.14 -26.94 21.65
C ALA A 353 -0.80 -27.25 22.30
N GLU A 354 -0.83 -27.89 23.44
CA GLU A 354 0.31 -28.34 24.22
C GLU A 354 0.30 -29.87 24.28
N ASP A 355 1.38 -30.53 23.81
CA ASP A 355 1.49 -31.99 23.75
C ASP A 355 0.24 -32.66 23.10
N GLY A 356 -0.32 -32.01 22.05
CA GLY A 356 -1.50 -32.44 21.35
C GLY A 356 -2.84 -32.09 22.04
N VAL A 357 -2.83 -31.46 23.20
CA VAL A 357 -4.04 -31.04 23.93
C VAL A 357 -4.34 -29.59 23.62
N ALA A 358 -5.53 -29.33 23.02
CA ALA A 358 -5.96 -27.96 22.67
C ALA A 358 -6.07 -27.06 23.92
N LYS A 359 -5.54 -25.85 23.82
CA LYS A 359 -5.59 -24.80 24.85
C LYS A 359 -6.50 -23.62 24.43
N GLY A 360 -6.99 -23.61 23.21
CA GLY A 360 -7.85 -22.56 22.67
C GLY A 360 -7.08 -21.40 22.06
N GLN A 361 -7.66 -20.20 22.12
CA GLN A 361 -7.09 -18.99 21.54
C GLN A 361 -5.79 -18.57 22.26
N MET A 362 -4.78 -18.16 21.49
CA MET A 362 -3.59 -17.53 22.04
C MET A 362 -3.93 -16.12 22.57
N LYS A 363 -3.20 -15.69 23.58
CA LYS A 363 -3.32 -14.32 24.10
C LYS A 363 -2.65 -13.33 23.16
N GLN A 364 -3.44 -12.40 22.61
CA GLN A 364 -2.90 -11.26 21.85
C GLN A 364 -2.16 -10.29 22.79
N VAL A 365 -0.99 -9.84 22.36
CA VAL A 365 -0.13 -8.94 23.14
C VAL A 365 0.52 -7.91 22.24
N SER A 366 0.89 -6.77 22.80
CA SER A 366 1.68 -5.77 22.09
C SER A 366 3.13 -5.85 22.59
N VAL A 367 3.95 -6.58 21.86
CA VAL A 367 5.37 -6.79 22.18
C VAL A 367 6.26 -6.51 20.99
N VAL A 368 7.53 -6.25 21.24
CA VAL A 368 8.56 -6.11 20.23
C VAL A 368 8.89 -7.48 19.63
N SER A 369 9.03 -7.56 18.30
CA SER A 369 9.51 -8.75 17.63
C SER A 369 10.97 -9.05 18.00
N PRO A 370 11.27 -10.23 18.58
CA PRO A 370 12.65 -10.62 18.86
C PRO A 370 13.51 -10.76 17.61
N VAL A 371 12.90 -11.17 16.50
CA VAL A 371 13.58 -11.32 15.19
C VAL A 371 14.08 -9.97 14.71
N PHE A 372 13.20 -8.98 14.59
CA PHE A 372 13.60 -7.65 14.16
C PHE A 372 14.59 -6.99 15.14
N ALA A 373 14.36 -7.13 16.46
CA ALA A 373 15.26 -6.58 17.45
C ALA A 373 16.69 -7.14 17.33
N SER A 374 16.82 -8.43 17.02
CA SER A 374 18.11 -9.07 16.77
C SER A 374 18.76 -8.60 15.47
N GLU A 375 17.99 -8.54 14.38
CA GLU A 375 18.50 -8.11 13.07
C GLU A 375 19.01 -6.67 13.08
N ILE A 376 18.20 -5.74 13.58
CA ILE A 376 18.58 -4.31 13.57
C ILE A 376 19.77 -4.06 14.49
N LYS A 377 19.83 -4.75 15.63
CA LYS A 377 20.99 -4.67 16.51
C LYS A 377 22.26 -5.18 15.81
N ALA A 378 22.20 -6.34 15.18
CA ALA A 378 23.34 -6.92 14.47
C ALA A 378 23.81 -6.02 13.31
N ALA A 379 22.89 -5.42 12.55
CA ALA A 379 23.24 -4.46 11.51
C ALA A 379 24.00 -3.26 12.06
N TYR A 380 23.49 -2.64 13.13
CA TYR A 380 24.10 -1.45 13.71
C TYR A 380 25.40 -1.75 14.48
N ASP A 381 25.50 -2.90 15.14
CA ASP A 381 26.76 -3.37 15.72
C ASP A 381 27.86 -3.49 14.63
N SER A 382 27.50 -3.99 13.43
CA SER A 382 28.44 -4.07 12.32
C SER A 382 28.92 -2.71 11.80
N TYR A 383 28.09 -1.69 11.96
CA TYR A 383 28.44 -0.30 11.60
C TYR A 383 29.22 0.42 12.73
N GLY A 384 29.34 -0.19 13.91
CA GLY A 384 29.90 0.44 15.10
C GLY A 384 29.06 1.64 15.58
N LYS A 385 27.73 1.58 15.44
CA LYS A 385 26.78 2.64 15.74
C LYS A 385 25.64 2.14 16.62
N GLU A 386 24.97 3.06 17.29
CA GLU A 386 23.70 2.78 17.98
C GLU A 386 22.53 2.83 17.00
N VAL A 387 21.49 2.02 17.25
CA VAL A 387 20.25 2.04 16.49
C VAL A 387 19.53 3.38 16.72
N PRO A 388 19.30 4.19 15.71
CA PRO A 388 18.61 5.47 15.87
C PRO A 388 17.15 5.23 16.31
N ARG A 389 16.62 6.14 17.14
CA ARG A 389 15.26 6.01 17.70
C ARG A 389 14.17 5.72 16.68
N TRP A 390 14.25 6.33 15.51
CA TRP A 390 13.24 6.16 14.46
C TRP A 390 13.29 4.79 13.75
N LYS A 391 14.41 4.05 13.85
CA LYS A 391 14.57 2.65 13.41
C LYS A 391 14.40 1.63 14.54
N SER A 392 14.23 2.07 15.78
CA SER A 392 14.11 1.15 16.92
C SER A 392 12.88 0.28 16.81
N PRO A 393 12.95 -0.98 17.30
CA PRO A 393 11.82 -1.89 17.33
C PRO A 393 10.60 -1.26 18.00
N LYS A 394 9.41 -1.50 17.42
CA LYS A 394 8.13 -1.03 17.99
C LYS A 394 7.28 -2.24 18.41
N PRO A 395 6.60 -2.18 19.57
CA PRO A 395 5.58 -3.16 19.90
C PRO A 395 4.47 -3.18 18.85
N SER A 396 3.99 -4.37 18.54
CA SER A 396 2.94 -4.56 17.54
C SER A 396 1.80 -5.44 18.09
N PRO A 397 0.53 -5.11 17.78
CA PRO A 397 -0.63 -5.86 18.24
C PRO A 397 -0.88 -7.16 17.49
N HIS A 398 -0.15 -7.45 16.42
CA HIS A 398 -0.28 -8.72 15.68
C HIS A 398 0.63 -9.83 16.21
N ASN A 399 1.03 -9.72 17.49
CA ASN A 399 1.74 -10.76 18.21
C ASN A 399 0.81 -11.52 19.17
N PHE A 400 1.01 -12.83 19.24
CA PHE A 400 0.25 -13.73 20.10
C PHE A 400 1.20 -14.62 20.90
N ILE A 401 0.87 -14.90 22.15
CA ILE A 401 1.74 -15.71 23.04
C ILE A 401 1.07 -16.99 23.51
N ALA A 402 1.90 -18.04 23.62
CA ALA A 402 1.62 -19.25 24.38
C ALA A 402 2.65 -19.39 25.49
N ILE A 403 2.18 -19.74 26.70
CA ILE A 403 3.04 -20.02 27.86
C ILE A 403 2.89 -21.50 28.17
N PRO A 404 3.79 -22.36 27.64
CA PRO A 404 3.72 -23.80 27.87
C PRO A 404 4.10 -24.16 29.31
N SER A 405 3.57 -25.29 29.77
CA SER A 405 3.94 -25.87 31.08
C SER A 405 5.41 -26.29 31.07
N PRO A 406 6.12 -26.22 32.23
CA PRO A 406 7.55 -26.60 32.27
C PRO A 406 7.86 -28.04 31.86
N SER A 407 6.86 -28.94 31.88
CA SER A 407 6.99 -30.34 31.49
C SER A 407 6.60 -30.64 30.07
N SER A 408 6.13 -29.63 29.31
CA SER A 408 5.68 -29.79 27.95
C SER A 408 6.84 -30.08 26.99
N LYS A 409 6.58 -30.89 25.99
CA LYS A 409 7.55 -31.26 24.96
C LYS A 409 7.31 -30.57 23.64
N THR A 410 6.04 -30.26 23.36
CA THR A 410 5.66 -29.68 22.08
C THR A 410 4.57 -28.63 22.22
N VAL A 411 4.65 -27.61 21.37
CA VAL A 411 3.58 -26.63 21.17
C VAL A 411 3.21 -26.63 19.68
N THR A 412 1.92 -26.79 19.39
CA THR A 412 1.37 -26.61 18.05
C THR A 412 0.63 -25.29 17.99
N ILE A 413 0.96 -24.42 17.03
CA ILE A 413 0.24 -23.16 16.76
C ILE A 413 -0.54 -23.35 15.47
N SER A 414 -1.80 -22.97 15.47
CA SER A 414 -2.70 -23.02 14.31
C SER A 414 -3.30 -21.65 14.06
N ILE A 415 -3.18 -21.16 12.82
CA ILE A 415 -3.75 -19.89 12.37
C ILE A 415 -4.77 -20.19 11.29
N GLU A 416 -5.97 -19.62 11.41
CA GLU A 416 -7.01 -19.65 10.38
C GLU A 416 -7.36 -18.23 9.99
N THR A 417 -7.14 -17.86 8.70
CA THR A 417 -7.46 -16.53 8.17
C THR A 417 -8.96 -16.39 8.00
N ARG A 418 -9.48 -15.17 7.82
CA ARG A 418 -10.89 -14.89 7.51
C ARG A 418 -11.36 -15.56 6.22
N PHE A 419 -10.43 -15.92 5.34
CA PHE A 419 -10.71 -16.60 4.05
C PHE A 419 -10.58 -18.12 4.15
N GLY A 420 -10.47 -18.68 5.37
CA GLY A 420 -10.39 -20.12 5.62
C GLY A 420 -9.03 -20.76 5.29
N GLN A 421 -8.02 -19.98 4.97
CA GLN A 421 -6.65 -20.50 4.83
C GLN A 421 -6.11 -20.89 6.19
N LYS A 422 -5.40 -22.04 6.26
CA LYS A 422 -4.83 -22.55 7.51
C LYS A 422 -3.31 -22.65 7.42
N TRP A 423 -2.69 -22.24 8.49
CA TRP A 423 -1.25 -22.41 8.73
C TRP A 423 -1.03 -23.08 10.08
N THR A 424 -0.10 -24.02 10.14
CA THR A 424 0.19 -24.74 11.37
C THR A 424 1.69 -24.96 11.50
N THR A 425 2.23 -24.75 12.69
CA THR A 425 3.61 -25.06 13.02
C THR A 425 3.70 -25.84 14.31
N LEU A 426 4.67 -26.75 14.38
CA LEU A 426 5.00 -27.55 15.57
C LEU A 426 6.37 -27.09 16.09
N ILE A 427 6.41 -26.73 17.38
CA ILE A 427 7.60 -26.29 18.07
C ILE A 427 7.95 -27.37 19.10
N SER A 428 9.18 -27.87 19.06
CA SER A 428 9.77 -28.72 20.11
C SER A 428 10.37 -27.83 21.19
N LEU A 429 10.09 -28.14 22.47
CA LEU A 429 10.53 -27.39 23.65
C LEU A 429 11.79 -28.01 24.27
#